data_025c63d3b58e6decf242a6365d5abd5a
#
_entry.id   025c63d3b58e6decf242a6365d5abd5a
#
_cell.length_a   1.000
_cell.length_b   1.000
_cell.length_c   1.000
_cell.angle_alpha   90.00
_cell.angle_beta   90.00
_cell.angle_gamma   90.00
#
_symmetry.space_group_name_H-M   'P 1'
#
loop_
_entity.id
_entity.type
_entity.pdbx_description
1 polymer ?
#
loop_
_entity_poly.entity_id
_entity_poly.type
_entity_poly.pdbx_seq_one_letter_code
_entity_poly.pdbx_strand_id
1 'polypeptide(L)'
;MNLRQLKYFVEVAESGTISEAARRLYMTQPPITTQIHSLEEELGTQLFERTPRRMTLTDAGKILYSRAGVMLDIIDIAKDEIRSLEEQKTGKIRIGVTSSVFCSDVFDRILKYMKNNKCIDMDIHEANTYDIIEQLRSGTIHTAIARTPFPLNDFRCIIASEGRIKAYGTASMLADMESVTLKQLADEPLIVSRRWHDIITDLEPD
;
A
#
# COMPACT_ATOMS: atom_id res chain seq x y z
N MET A 1 -9.91 -8.64 -21.48
CA MET A 1 -9.04 -7.80 -20.62
C MET A 1 -7.58 -8.05 -20.96
N ASN A 2 -6.80 -7.01 -21.20
CA ASN A 2 -5.38 -7.10 -21.54
C ASN A 2 -4.56 -6.04 -20.78
N LEU A 3 -3.23 -6.19 -20.80
CA LEU A 3 -2.31 -5.32 -20.04
C LEU A 3 -2.39 -3.85 -20.41
N ARG A 4 -2.65 -3.55 -21.66
CA ARG A 4 -2.77 -2.17 -22.15
C ARG A 4 -4.03 -1.52 -21.56
N GLN A 5 -5.14 -2.25 -21.54
CA GLN A 5 -6.38 -1.80 -20.93
C GLN A 5 -6.21 -1.55 -19.43
N LEU A 6 -5.54 -2.46 -18.72
CA LEU A 6 -5.26 -2.27 -17.28
C LEU A 6 -4.38 -1.03 -17.03
N LYS A 7 -3.32 -0.82 -17.82
CA LYS A 7 -2.48 0.39 -17.69
C LYS A 7 -3.27 1.67 -17.92
N TYR A 8 -4.11 1.71 -18.94
CA TYR A 8 -4.92 2.90 -19.23
C TYR A 8 -5.96 3.12 -18.13
N PHE A 9 -6.56 2.04 -17.63
CA PHE A 9 -7.52 2.12 -16.55
C PHE A 9 -6.90 2.69 -15.26
N VAL A 10 -5.74 2.19 -14.84
CA VAL A 10 -5.02 2.68 -13.66
C VAL A 10 -4.64 4.14 -13.86
N GLU A 11 -4.07 4.52 -15.00
CA GLU A 11 -3.67 5.89 -15.27
C GLU A 11 -4.85 6.88 -15.25
N VAL A 12 -6.01 6.48 -15.79
CA VAL A 12 -7.24 7.29 -15.73
C VAL A 12 -7.74 7.43 -14.29
N ALA A 13 -7.67 6.37 -13.50
CA ALA A 13 -8.06 6.39 -12.09
C ALA A 13 -7.20 7.36 -11.26
N GLU A 14 -5.90 7.35 -11.49
CA GLU A 14 -4.94 8.21 -10.79
C GLU A 14 -5.00 9.68 -11.23
N SER A 15 -5.17 9.90 -12.52
CA SER A 15 -5.22 11.26 -13.08
C SER A 15 -6.58 11.93 -12.90
N GLY A 16 -7.64 11.16 -12.69
CA GLY A 16 -9.02 11.63 -12.52
C GLY A 16 -9.67 12.16 -13.79
N THR A 17 -8.97 12.21 -14.94
CA THR A 17 -9.51 12.60 -16.24
C THR A 17 -8.80 11.88 -17.39
N ILE A 18 -9.53 11.60 -18.48
CA ILE A 18 -8.95 11.00 -19.68
C ILE A 18 -7.90 11.94 -20.32
N SER A 19 -8.12 13.24 -20.27
CA SER A 19 -7.20 14.24 -20.84
C SER A 19 -5.85 14.21 -20.16
N GLU A 20 -5.83 14.16 -18.83
CA GLU A 20 -4.59 14.13 -18.06
C GLU A 20 -3.90 12.76 -18.19
N ALA A 21 -4.65 11.67 -18.19
CA ALA A 21 -4.11 10.34 -18.47
C ALA A 21 -3.45 10.28 -19.86
N ALA A 22 -4.09 10.84 -20.90
CA ALA A 22 -3.54 10.91 -22.23
C ALA A 22 -2.23 11.71 -22.27
N ARG A 23 -2.18 12.85 -21.56
CA ARG A 23 -0.97 13.66 -21.47
C ARG A 23 0.19 12.89 -20.82
N ARG A 24 -0.07 12.19 -19.71
CA ARG A 24 0.94 11.40 -18.99
C ARG A 24 1.43 10.20 -19.81
N LEU A 25 0.54 9.60 -20.59
CA LEU A 25 0.87 8.47 -21.47
C LEU A 25 1.45 8.89 -22.83
N TYR A 26 1.62 10.20 -23.07
CA TYR A 26 2.05 10.75 -24.37
C TYR A 26 1.18 10.28 -25.54
N MET A 27 -0.14 10.24 -25.31
CA MET A 27 -1.14 9.74 -26.26
C MET A 27 -2.27 10.75 -26.48
N THR A 28 -3.08 10.50 -27.51
CA THR A 28 -4.35 11.20 -27.69
C THR A 28 -5.47 10.54 -26.85
N GLN A 29 -6.55 11.27 -26.54
CA GLN A 29 -7.65 10.76 -25.72
C GLN A 29 -8.47 9.62 -26.35
N PRO A 30 -8.77 9.62 -27.69
CA PRO A 30 -9.65 8.60 -28.27
C PRO A 30 -9.21 7.15 -28.05
N PRO A 31 -7.93 6.77 -28.18
CA PRO A 31 -7.50 5.40 -27.91
C PRO A 31 -7.77 4.97 -26.48
N ILE A 32 -7.54 5.86 -25.50
CA ILE A 32 -7.76 5.55 -24.08
C ILE A 32 -9.26 5.35 -23.82
N THR A 33 -10.09 6.27 -24.31
CA THR A 33 -11.55 6.18 -24.19
C THR A 33 -12.07 4.86 -24.76
N THR A 34 -11.63 4.48 -25.96
CA THR A 34 -12.03 3.23 -26.61
C THR A 34 -11.62 2.00 -25.78
N GLN A 35 -10.41 2.00 -25.22
CA GLN A 35 -9.93 0.85 -24.44
C GLN A 35 -10.64 0.75 -23.09
N ILE A 36 -10.95 1.86 -22.41
CA ILE A 36 -11.76 1.85 -21.19
C ILE A 36 -13.17 1.33 -21.49
N HIS A 37 -13.81 1.82 -22.54
CA HIS A 37 -15.15 1.36 -22.92
C HIS A 37 -15.15 -0.15 -23.23
N SER A 38 -14.20 -0.63 -24.03
CA SER A 38 -14.04 -2.06 -24.32
C SER A 38 -13.81 -2.90 -23.07
N LEU A 39 -13.09 -2.39 -22.08
CA LEU A 39 -12.88 -3.05 -20.79
C LEU A 39 -14.18 -3.12 -19.97
N GLU A 40 -14.96 -2.04 -19.93
CA GLU A 40 -16.26 -1.97 -19.28
C GLU A 40 -17.27 -2.93 -19.94
N GLU A 41 -17.28 -2.99 -21.27
CA GLU A 41 -18.13 -3.95 -22.03
C GLU A 41 -17.76 -5.40 -21.73
N GLU A 42 -16.47 -5.75 -21.73
CA GLU A 42 -16.00 -7.10 -21.43
C GLU A 42 -16.37 -7.54 -20.01
N LEU A 43 -16.29 -6.62 -19.05
CA LEU A 43 -16.63 -6.88 -17.64
C LEU A 43 -18.13 -6.76 -17.35
N GLY A 44 -18.92 -6.26 -18.29
CA GLY A 44 -20.37 -6.08 -18.14
C GLY A 44 -20.76 -5.04 -17.10
N THR A 45 -19.85 -4.15 -16.71
CA THR A 45 -20.10 -3.13 -15.70
C THR A 45 -19.27 -1.87 -15.96
N GLN A 46 -19.78 -0.72 -15.52
CA GLN A 46 -19.01 0.52 -15.57
C GLN A 46 -17.99 0.57 -14.44
N LEU A 47 -16.78 0.98 -14.78
CA LEU A 47 -15.67 1.14 -13.84
C LEU A 47 -15.52 2.57 -13.35
N PHE A 48 -16.07 3.52 -14.14
CA PHE A 48 -16.04 4.95 -13.79
C PHE A 48 -17.44 5.57 -13.82
N GLU A 49 -17.68 6.42 -12.83
CA GLU A 49 -18.73 7.43 -12.87
C GLU A 49 -18.18 8.64 -13.61
N ARG A 50 -18.89 9.07 -14.65
CA ARG A 50 -18.48 10.19 -15.52
C ARG A 50 -19.22 11.46 -15.14
N THR A 51 -18.52 12.44 -14.62
CA THR A 51 -19.00 13.80 -14.50
C THR A 51 -18.34 14.70 -15.56
N PRO A 52 -18.90 15.88 -15.88
CA PRO A 52 -18.30 16.76 -16.88
C PRO A 52 -16.88 17.23 -16.57
N ARG A 53 -16.43 17.10 -15.33
CA ARG A 53 -15.12 17.58 -14.86
C ARG A 53 -14.22 16.48 -14.34
N ARG A 54 -14.72 15.29 -14.05
CA ARG A 54 -13.95 14.25 -13.36
C ARG A 54 -14.50 12.85 -13.63
N MET A 55 -13.60 11.89 -13.62
CA MET A 55 -13.91 10.47 -13.58
C MET A 55 -13.59 9.95 -12.18
N THR A 56 -14.54 9.29 -11.54
CA THR A 56 -14.37 8.67 -10.22
C THR A 56 -14.66 7.18 -10.33
N LEU A 57 -13.94 6.37 -9.57
CA LEU A 57 -14.13 4.92 -9.60
C LEU A 57 -15.48 4.53 -9.00
N THR A 58 -16.23 3.67 -9.69
CA THR A 58 -17.35 2.90 -9.13
C THR A 58 -16.82 1.88 -8.11
N ASP A 59 -17.70 1.18 -7.40
CA ASP A 59 -17.26 0.10 -6.51
C ASP A 59 -16.59 -1.05 -7.29
N ALA A 60 -17.07 -1.39 -8.48
CA ALA A 60 -16.40 -2.31 -9.40
C ALA A 60 -15.03 -1.78 -9.84
N GLY A 61 -14.95 -0.48 -10.14
CA GLY A 61 -13.70 0.20 -10.45
C GLY A 61 -12.68 0.15 -9.30
N LYS A 62 -13.11 0.35 -8.05
CA LYS A 62 -12.23 0.22 -6.87
C LYS A 62 -11.66 -1.17 -6.71
N ILE A 63 -12.50 -2.20 -6.92
CA ILE A 63 -12.05 -3.60 -6.89
C ILE A 63 -11.00 -3.84 -7.98
N LEU A 64 -11.30 -3.44 -9.21
CA LEU A 64 -10.36 -3.63 -10.31
C LEU A 64 -9.07 -2.82 -10.09
N TYR A 65 -9.15 -1.58 -9.60
CA TYR A 65 -7.98 -0.74 -9.35
C TYR A 65 -7.01 -1.40 -8.36
N SER A 66 -7.53 -1.92 -7.25
CA SER A 66 -6.73 -2.65 -6.27
C SER A 66 -6.02 -3.87 -6.88
N ARG A 67 -6.69 -4.60 -7.78
CA ARG A 67 -6.12 -5.80 -8.40
C ARG A 67 -5.23 -5.49 -9.60
N ALA A 68 -5.56 -4.48 -10.39
CA ALA A 68 -4.79 -4.08 -11.56
C ALA A 68 -3.38 -3.59 -11.20
N GLY A 69 -3.23 -2.84 -10.10
CA GLY A 69 -1.93 -2.44 -9.60
C GLY A 69 -1.02 -3.65 -9.35
N VAL A 70 -1.50 -4.62 -8.57
CA VAL A 70 -0.75 -5.86 -8.27
C VAL A 70 -0.40 -6.64 -9.54
N MET A 71 -1.33 -6.76 -10.51
CA MET A 71 -1.07 -7.45 -11.78
C MET A 71 0.03 -6.77 -12.60
N LEU A 72 0.02 -5.45 -12.67
CA LEU A 72 1.03 -4.68 -13.40
C LEU A 72 2.40 -4.79 -12.72
N ASP A 73 2.45 -4.74 -11.39
CA ASP A 73 3.66 -4.91 -10.61
C ASP A 73 4.30 -6.29 -10.83
N ILE A 74 3.49 -7.37 -10.81
CA ILE A 74 3.97 -8.74 -11.06
C ILE A 74 4.63 -8.85 -12.45
N ILE A 75 4.05 -8.18 -13.45
CA ILE A 75 4.62 -8.20 -14.80
C ILE A 75 5.94 -7.45 -14.88
N ASP A 76 6.03 -6.31 -14.22
CA ASP A 76 7.28 -5.55 -14.22
C ASP A 76 8.36 -6.27 -13.40
N ILE A 77 7.98 -6.98 -12.33
CA ILE A 77 8.85 -7.91 -11.59
C ILE A 77 9.42 -8.99 -12.53
N ALA A 78 8.55 -9.68 -13.26
CA ALA A 78 8.98 -10.74 -14.18
C ALA A 78 9.95 -10.22 -15.25
N LYS A 79 9.72 -9.01 -15.77
CA LYS A 79 10.66 -8.38 -16.72
C LYS A 79 12.01 -8.08 -16.09
N ASP A 80 12.02 -7.56 -14.86
CA ASP A 80 13.24 -7.25 -14.14
C ASP A 80 14.05 -8.51 -13.81
N GLU A 81 13.36 -9.59 -13.41
CA GLU A 81 13.99 -10.91 -13.17
C GLU A 81 14.63 -11.47 -14.44
N ILE A 82 13.93 -11.39 -15.59
CA ILE A 82 14.49 -11.83 -16.88
C ILE A 82 15.72 -10.99 -17.25
N ARG A 83 15.65 -9.66 -17.11
CA ARG A 83 16.80 -8.78 -17.39
C ARG A 83 17.98 -9.06 -16.49
N SER A 84 17.75 -9.38 -15.22
CA SER A 84 18.83 -9.68 -14.26
C SER A 84 19.61 -10.94 -14.64
N LEU A 85 18.98 -11.91 -15.32
CA LEU A 85 19.65 -13.11 -15.82
C LEU A 85 20.67 -12.79 -16.93
N GLU A 86 20.35 -11.81 -17.79
CA GLU A 86 21.24 -11.42 -18.90
C GLU A 86 22.44 -10.56 -18.45
N GLU A 87 22.22 -9.72 -17.42
CA GLU A 87 23.19 -8.70 -17.03
C GLU A 87 24.17 -9.17 -15.93
N GLN A 88 24.06 -10.40 -15.41
CA GLN A 88 24.80 -10.89 -14.23
C GLN A 88 24.79 -9.91 -13.04
N LYS A 89 23.80 -9.02 -13.03
CA LYS A 89 23.66 -8.01 -11.99
C LYS A 89 23.02 -8.60 -10.74
N THR A 90 23.57 -8.20 -9.65
CA THR A 90 23.15 -8.38 -8.27
C THR A 90 21.65 -8.20 -8.07
N GLY A 91 21.09 -9.10 -7.27
CA GLY A 91 19.65 -9.17 -7.07
C GLY A 91 19.04 -7.89 -6.52
N LYS A 92 17.89 -7.52 -7.05
CA LYS A 92 17.05 -6.42 -6.54
C LYS A 92 16.19 -6.93 -5.39
N ILE A 93 16.27 -6.28 -4.23
CA ILE A 93 15.42 -6.58 -3.07
C ILE A 93 14.31 -5.54 -3.00
N ARG A 94 13.06 -5.99 -3.04
CA ARG A 94 11.88 -5.15 -2.84
C ARG A 94 11.42 -5.25 -1.39
N ILE A 95 11.36 -4.10 -0.72
CA ILE A 95 11.03 -4.01 0.70
C ILE A 95 9.80 -3.13 0.86
N GLY A 96 8.73 -3.68 1.43
CA GLY A 96 7.57 -2.89 1.86
C GLY A 96 7.82 -2.27 3.24
N VAL A 97 7.51 -0.98 3.39
CA VAL A 97 7.66 -0.29 4.67
C VAL A 97 6.42 0.54 4.99
N THR A 98 6.03 0.59 6.25
CA THR A 98 5.02 1.57 6.69
C THR A 98 5.69 2.90 6.99
N SER A 99 4.98 4.03 6.80
CA SER A 99 5.51 5.41 7.02
C SER A 99 6.22 5.56 8.35
N SER A 100 5.72 4.92 9.40
CA SER A 100 6.32 4.97 10.74
C SER A 100 7.69 4.29 10.87
N VAL A 101 8.09 3.49 9.88
CA VAL A 101 9.40 2.81 9.86
C VAL A 101 10.52 3.78 9.47
N PHE A 102 10.22 4.78 8.62
CA PHE A 102 11.23 5.76 8.19
C PHE A 102 11.88 6.54 9.35
N CYS A 103 11.15 6.71 10.44
CA CYS A 103 11.66 7.37 11.65
C CYS A 103 12.22 6.39 12.69
N SER A 104 12.61 5.17 12.28
CA SER A 104 13.08 4.14 13.20
C SER A 104 14.54 3.76 12.94
N ASP A 105 15.22 3.32 14.00
CA ASP A 105 16.60 2.80 13.93
C ASP A 105 16.75 1.63 12.92
N VAL A 106 15.65 0.93 12.63
CA VAL A 106 15.63 -0.17 11.66
C VAL A 106 15.89 0.38 10.26
N PHE A 107 15.29 1.51 9.90
CA PHE A 107 15.50 2.14 8.60
C PHE A 107 16.93 2.67 8.44
N ASP A 108 17.50 3.27 9.49
CA ASP A 108 18.90 3.71 9.49
C ASP A 108 19.88 2.55 9.28
N ARG A 109 19.57 1.37 9.85
CA ARG A 109 20.36 0.16 9.61
C ARG A 109 20.29 -0.29 8.16
N ILE A 110 19.13 -0.23 7.52
CA ILE A 110 18.97 -0.54 6.10
C ILE A 110 19.81 0.41 5.25
N LEU A 111 19.71 1.71 5.48
CA LEU A 111 20.49 2.71 4.75
C LEU A 111 22.00 2.50 4.91
N LYS A 112 22.45 2.14 6.11
CA LYS A 112 23.85 1.81 6.37
C LYS A 112 24.31 0.55 5.64
N TYR A 113 23.43 -0.46 5.60
CA TYR A 113 23.70 -1.69 4.87
C TYR A 113 23.82 -1.43 3.36
N MET A 114 22.91 -0.65 2.77
CA MET A 114 22.94 -0.25 1.37
C MET A 114 24.24 0.49 1.00
N LYS A 115 24.68 1.43 1.85
CA LYS A 115 25.92 2.17 1.63
C LYS A 115 27.16 1.25 1.55
N ASN A 116 27.15 0.17 2.32
CA ASN A 116 28.28 -0.77 2.40
C ASN A 116 28.20 -1.90 1.35
N ASN A 117 27.05 -2.12 0.74
CA ASN A 117 26.81 -3.22 -0.20
C ASN A 117 26.24 -2.69 -1.52
N LYS A 118 27.07 -1.98 -2.27
CA LYS A 118 26.72 -1.34 -3.55
C LYS A 118 26.25 -2.32 -4.64
N CYS A 119 26.46 -3.59 -4.40
CA CYS A 119 26.02 -4.64 -5.33
C CYS A 119 24.54 -5.05 -5.12
N ILE A 120 23.85 -4.58 -4.11
CA ILE A 120 22.45 -4.89 -3.86
C ILE A 120 21.62 -3.66 -4.21
N ASP A 121 20.72 -3.80 -5.16
CA ASP A 121 19.72 -2.81 -5.46
C ASP A 121 18.51 -3.02 -4.54
N MET A 122 18.02 -1.97 -3.90
CA MET A 122 16.86 -2.03 -3.02
C MET A 122 15.79 -1.08 -3.51
N ASP A 123 14.61 -1.63 -3.68
CA ASP A 123 13.40 -0.91 -4.03
C ASP A 123 12.49 -0.85 -2.80
N ILE A 124 12.17 0.37 -2.35
CA ILE A 124 11.42 0.58 -1.11
C ILE A 124 10.02 1.06 -1.46
N HIS A 125 9.03 0.24 -1.13
CA HIS A 125 7.62 0.50 -1.33
C HIS A 125 6.97 0.98 -0.03
N GLU A 126 6.51 2.22 0.00
CA GLU A 126 5.75 2.74 1.13
C GLU A 126 4.25 2.47 0.93
N ALA A 127 3.63 1.84 1.93
CA ALA A 127 2.18 1.65 1.95
C ALA A 127 1.68 1.47 3.40
N ASN A 128 0.37 1.38 3.59
CA ASN A 128 -0.20 0.99 4.87
C ASN A 128 0.01 -0.50 5.13
N THR A 129 -0.18 -0.94 6.38
CA THR A 129 0.08 -2.33 6.79
C THR A 129 -0.71 -3.36 5.96
N TYR A 130 -1.97 -3.07 5.62
CA TYR A 130 -2.81 -4.02 4.89
C TYR A 130 -2.34 -4.20 3.44
N ASP A 131 -1.99 -3.11 2.77
CA ASP A 131 -1.48 -3.14 1.40
C ASP A 131 -0.11 -3.83 1.35
N ILE A 132 0.78 -3.58 2.32
CA ILE A 132 2.07 -4.27 2.44
C ILE A 132 1.89 -5.77 2.61
N ILE A 133 0.96 -6.21 3.45
CA ILE A 133 0.66 -7.63 3.64
C ILE A 133 0.16 -8.27 2.35
N GLU A 134 -0.70 -7.58 1.60
CA GLU A 134 -1.19 -8.06 0.31
C GLU A 134 -0.08 -8.12 -0.75
N GLN A 135 0.80 -7.12 -0.80
CA GLN A 135 1.98 -7.12 -1.66
C GLN A 135 2.94 -8.27 -1.31
N LEU A 136 3.12 -8.58 -0.02
CA LEU A 136 3.94 -9.70 0.42
C LEU A 136 3.32 -11.05 0.02
N ARG A 137 1.99 -11.20 0.16
CA ARG A 137 1.25 -12.41 -0.28
C ARG A 137 1.31 -12.62 -1.79
N SER A 138 1.22 -11.54 -2.56
CA SER A 138 1.29 -11.61 -4.03
C SER A 138 2.71 -11.78 -4.55
N GLY A 139 3.74 -11.68 -3.71
CA GLY A 139 5.14 -11.73 -4.13
C GLY A 139 5.64 -10.45 -4.79
N THR A 140 4.85 -9.37 -4.77
CA THR A 140 5.24 -8.04 -5.30
C THR A 140 6.44 -7.48 -4.52
N ILE A 141 6.51 -7.75 -3.22
CA ILE A 141 7.66 -7.44 -2.38
C ILE A 141 8.24 -8.73 -1.77
N HIS A 142 9.54 -8.74 -1.51
CA HIS A 142 10.24 -9.91 -0.96
C HIS A 142 10.20 -9.96 0.57
N THR A 143 10.19 -8.80 1.20
CA THR A 143 10.14 -8.64 2.65
C THR A 143 9.44 -7.35 3.03
N ALA A 144 9.01 -7.26 4.26
CA ALA A 144 8.32 -6.08 4.76
C ALA A 144 8.79 -5.70 6.16
N ILE A 145 8.70 -4.40 6.47
CA ILE A 145 8.87 -3.89 7.82
C ILE A 145 7.60 -3.14 8.18
N ALA A 146 6.85 -3.75 9.07
CA ALA A 146 5.54 -3.24 9.47
C ALA A 146 5.40 -3.29 11.00
N ARG A 147 4.43 -2.54 11.51
CA ARG A 147 4.07 -2.60 12.92
C ARG A 147 2.83 -3.46 13.12
N THR A 148 2.87 -4.29 14.13
CA THR A 148 1.68 -5.03 14.57
C THR A 148 0.58 -4.04 15.02
N PRO A 149 -0.69 -4.48 15.04
CA PRO A 149 -1.18 -5.81 14.78
C PRO A 149 -1.40 -6.11 13.29
N PHE A 150 -1.14 -7.35 12.89
CA PHE A 150 -1.54 -7.96 11.62
C PHE A 150 -1.46 -9.49 11.78
N PRO A 151 -2.12 -10.30 10.91
CA PRO A 151 -2.02 -11.76 10.97
C PRO A 151 -0.58 -12.24 10.77
N LEU A 152 0.04 -12.74 11.84
CA LEU A 152 1.44 -13.19 11.84
C LEU A 152 1.61 -14.60 11.28
N ASN A 153 0.56 -15.43 11.33
CA ASN A 153 0.62 -16.85 11.04
C ASN A 153 0.98 -17.19 9.59
N ASP A 154 0.77 -16.26 8.69
CA ASP A 154 1.03 -16.44 7.25
C ASP A 154 2.48 -16.18 6.88
N PHE A 155 3.30 -15.65 7.79
CA PHE A 155 4.62 -15.14 7.49
C PHE A 155 5.66 -15.57 8.53
N ARG A 156 6.91 -15.70 8.06
CA ARG A 156 8.04 -15.78 8.98
C ARG A 156 8.38 -14.37 9.48
N CYS A 157 8.14 -14.11 10.75
CA CYS A 157 8.36 -12.79 11.35
C CYS A 157 9.57 -12.78 12.29
N ILE A 158 10.26 -11.65 12.31
CA ILE A 158 11.35 -11.35 13.25
C ILE A 158 10.98 -10.04 13.94
N ILE A 159 10.98 -10.01 15.26
CA ILE A 159 10.77 -8.80 16.04
C ILE A 159 12.04 -7.96 15.98
N ALA A 160 11.97 -6.79 15.34
CA ALA A 160 13.09 -5.88 15.18
C ALA A 160 13.18 -4.88 16.36
N SER A 161 12.04 -4.47 16.90
CA SER A 161 11.94 -3.60 18.09
C SER A 161 10.58 -3.75 18.73
N GLU A 162 10.51 -3.43 20.02
CA GLU A 162 9.26 -3.35 20.77
C GLU A 162 8.98 -1.89 21.14
N GLY A 163 7.72 -1.52 21.21
CA GLY A 163 7.28 -0.18 21.58
C GLY A 163 6.02 -0.23 22.43
N ARG A 164 5.83 0.79 23.24
CA ARG A 164 4.59 0.98 24.02
C ARG A 164 3.60 1.79 23.22
N ILE A 165 2.32 1.45 23.35
CA ILE A 165 1.23 2.30 22.87
C ILE A 165 1.15 3.50 23.82
N LYS A 166 0.94 4.70 23.25
CA LYS A 166 0.78 5.92 24.03
C LYS A 166 -0.58 6.53 23.72
N ALA A 167 -1.27 6.98 24.76
CA ALA A 167 -2.44 7.81 24.64
C ALA A 167 -2.02 9.29 24.65
N TYR A 168 -2.66 10.08 23.79
CA TYR A 168 -2.50 11.52 23.75
C TYR A 168 -3.87 12.16 23.98
N GLY A 169 -3.93 13.14 24.84
CA GLY A 169 -5.15 13.86 25.17
C GLY A 169 -4.85 15.28 25.64
N THR A 170 -5.89 16.02 25.99
CA THR A 170 -5.72 17.35 26.59
C THR A 170 -5.12 17.23 28.00
N ALA A 171 -4.49 18.29 28.48
CA ALA A 171 -3.92 18.32 29.83
C ALA A 171 -4.98 18.06 30.91
N SER A 172 -6.24 18.43 30.70
CA SER A 172 -7.35 18.19 31.62
C SER A 172 -7.79 16.72 31.66
N MET A 173 -7.60 15.95 30.57
CA MET A 173 -7.98 14.54 30.49
C MET A 173 -6.90 13.62 31.07
N LEU A 174 -5.63 14.00 30.94
CA LEU A 174 -4.48 13.19 31.30
C LEU A 174 -3.65 13.80 32.45
N ALA A 175 -4.19 14.81 33.13
CA ALA A 175 -3.51 15.49 34.23
C ALA A 175 -3.09 14.45 35.29
N ASP A 176 -1.80 14.49 35.64
CA ASP A 176 -1.18 13.65 36.66
C ASP A 176 -1.16 12.11 36.41
N MET A 177 -1.43 11.70 35.16
CA MET A 177 -1.35 10.29 34.77
C MET A 177 -0.02 9.97 34.09
N GLU A 178 0.82 9.15 34.72
CA GLU A 178 2.02 8.58 34.07
C GLU A 178 1.67 7.42 33.10
N SER A 179 0.57 6.73 33.37
CA SER A 179 0.04 5.65 32.56
C SER A 179 -1.49 5.60 32.66
N VAL A 180 -2.14 5.10 31.63
CA VAL A 180 -3.58 4.95 31.55
C VAL A 180 -3.91 3.54 31.05
N THR A 181 -4.90 2.90 31.65
CA THR A 181 -5.42 1.61 31.21
C THR A 181 -6.51 1.80 30.16
N LEU A 182 -6.74 0.79 29.31
CA LEU A 182 -7.84 0.82 28.33
C LEU A 182 -9.21 0.99 29.01
N LYS A 183 -9.40 0.40 30.19
CA LYS A 183 -10.63 0.56 30.99
C LYS A 183 -10.90 2.02 31.39
N GLN A 184 -9.87 2.77 31.73
CA GLN A 184 -9.99 4.20 32.02
C GLN A 184 -10.29 5.06 30.80
N LEU A 185 -9.92 4.58 29.60
CA LEU A 185 -10.21 5.25 28.35
C LEU A 185 -11.55 4.85 27.74
N ALA A 186 -12.20 3.78 28.21
CA ALA A 186 -13.42 3.22 27.62
C ALA A 186 -14.60 4.22 27.61
N ASP A 187 -14.68 5.11 28.60
CA ASP A 187 -15.74 6.12 28.72
C ASP A 187 -15.44 7.42 27.97
N GLU A 188 -14.25 7.51 27.34
CA GLU A 188 -13.80 8.71 26.64
C GLU A 188 -13.89 8.53 25.10
N PRO A 189 -14.19 9.60 24.35
CA PRO A 189 -14.18 9.55 22.89
C PRO A 189 -12.76 9.31 22.38
N LEU A 190 -12.48 8.12 21.84
CA LEU A 190 -11.17 7.72 21.34
C LEU A 190 -11.04 7.87 19.84
N ILE A 191 -9.93 8.45 19.40
CA ILE A 191 -9.48 8.41 18.02
C ILE A 191 -8.40 7.34 17.92
N VAL A 192 -8.72 6.26 17.21
CA VAL A 192 -7.86 5.08 17.13
C VAL A 192 -7.49 4.79 15.68
N SER A 193 -6.25 4.37 15.44
CA SER A 193 -5.86 3.86 14.13
C SER A 193 -6.67 2.59 13.81
N ARG A 194 -7.16 2.45 12.56
CA ARG A 194 -7.97 1.32 12.09
C ARG A 194 -7.43 -0.05 12.52
N ARG A 195 -6.11 -0.24 12.52
CA ARG A 195 -5.47 -1.52 12.88
C ARG A 195 -5.64 -1.91 14.36
N TRP A 196 -5.93 -0.95 15.25
CA TRP A 196 -6.13 -1.17 16.67
C TRP A 196 -7.61 -1.25 17.07
N HIS A 197 -8.51 -0.87 16.15
CA HIS A 197 -9.93 -0.77 16.41
C HIS A 197 -10.49 -2.08 16.98
N ASP A 198 -10.27 -3.19 16.28
CA ASP A 198 -10.83 -4.49 16.68
C ASP A 198 -10.25 -4.97 18.02
N ILE A 199 -8.93 -4.76 18.23
CA ILE A 199 -8.26 -5.13 19.49
C ILE A 199 -8.77 -4.31 20.66
N ILE A 200 -9.07 -3.03 20.46
CA ILE A 200 -9.57 -2.16 21.56
C ILE A 200 -11.05 -2.42 21.80
N THR A 201 -11.82 -2.72 20.77
CA THR A 201 -13.26 -3.01 20.89
C THR A 201 -13.52 -4.39 21.50
N ASP A 202 -12.65 -5.37 21.21
CA ASP A 202 -12.75 -6.73 21.78
C ASP A 202 -12.31 -6.79 23.26
N LEU A 203 -11.70 -5.72 23.78
CA LEU A 203 -11.40 -5.55 25.20
C LEU A 203 -12.61 -4.91 25.91
N GLU A 204 -13.82 -5.47 25.70
CA GLU A 204 -14.97 -5.05 26.51
C GLU A 204 -14.66 -5.20 28.00
N PRO A 205 -14.98 -4.21 28.81
CA PRO A 205 -14.83 -4.32 30.25
C PRO A 205 -15.84 -5.35 30.78
N ASP A 206 -15.35 -6.46 31.37
CA ASP A 206 -16.14 -7.32 32.29
C ASP A 206 -16.72 -6.50 33.45
#